data_a166e6c8d7d97d1d667e762076ed75d1
#
_entry.id   a166e6c8d7d97d1d667e762076ed75d1
#
_cell.length_a   1.000
_cell.length_b   1.000
_cell.length_c   1.000
_cell.angle_alpha   90.00
_cell.angle_beta   90.00
_cell.angle_gamma   90.00
#
_symmetry.space_group_name_H-M   'P 1'
#
loop_
_entity.id
_entity.type
_entity.pdbx_description
1 polymer ?
#
loop_
_entity_poly.entity_id
_entity_poly.type
_entity_poly.pdbx_seq_one_letter_code
_entity_poly.pdbx_strand_id
1 'polypeptide(L)'
;MNSEYIREVLSDLGYTLRDYGGYFRTRPLYRDSDNDVILSINKDTGRWKDFKEGISGGLEDLVKLTLDCNIEDARKFLQSKGSDRPTAIVKPEVKQRKTLNDEFLNNLIKNNKYWNDRGISDETLDEFGGGVCESGKMLDRYVFPIYSDRGRLIGVSGRDLNNDEWTKRPKWKHIGDKTAWTYPTQVNEEILRQSKQVILLESIGDMLALWEQGIKNTLVTFGLDVNTAILNKLLRLDPNDVIVSFNNDSESNNAGNLAAQKAKKKLRKYFDEEQVKISLPSKNDFGEMSSAQISEWYTKL
;
A
#
# COMPACT_ATOMS: atom_id res chain seq x y z
N MET A 1 9.31 -23.42 14.42
CA MET A 1 10.52 -22.88 15.08
C MET A 1 10.07 -22.23 16.38
N ASN A 2 10.81 -22.35 17.49
CA ASN A 2 10.37 -21.75 18.75
C ASN A 2 10.77 -20.26 18.77
N SER A 3 9.89 -19.40 19.26
CA SER A 3 10.13 -17.94 19.44
C SER A 3 11.37 -17.64 20.27
N GLU A 4 11.66 -18.49 21.26
CA GLU A 4 12.83 -18.39 22.14
C GLU A 4 14.15 -18.65 21.36
N TYR A 5 14.18 -19.68 20.53
CA TYR A 5 15.28 -19.97 19.63
C TYR A 5 15.58 -18.82 18.67
N ILE A 6 14.53 -18.25 18.05
CA ILE A 6 14.70 -17.12 17.14
C ILE A 6 15.26 -15.90 17.89
N ARG A 7 14.76 -15.63 19.10
CA ARG A 7 15.25 -14.57 19.96
C ARG A 7 16.74 -14.75 20.29
N GLU A 8 17.13 -15.97 20.67
CA GLU A 8 18.52 -16.33 21.01
C GLU A 8 19.45 -16.09 19.81
N VAL A 9 19.10 -16.64 18.65
CA VAL A 9 19.87 -16.45 17.41
C VAL A 9 20.04 -14.96 17.08
N LEU A 10 18.99 -14.17 17.15
CA LEU A 10 19.04 -12.74 16.84
C LEU A 10 19.86 -11.97 17.88
N SER A 11 19.77 -12.32 19.15
CA SER A 11 20.57 -11.70 20.22
C SER A 11 22.06 -12.00 20.04
N ASP A 12 22.41 -13.21 19.66
CA ASP A 12 23.80 -13.61 19.41
C ASP A 12 24.39 -12.94 18.15
N LEU A 13 23.54 -12.60 17.19
CA LEU A 13 23.91 -11.77 16.04
C LEU A 13 24.08 -10.28 16.41
N GLY A 14 23.75 -9.88 17.65
CA GLY A 14 23.85 -8.51 18.14
C GLY A 14 22.62 -7.64 17.91
N TYR A 15 21.48 -8.22 17.49
CA TYR A 15 20.25 -7.45 17.29
C TYR A 15 19.62 -7.02 18.61
N THR A 16 19.28 -5.74 18.73
CA THR A 16 18.42 -5.22 19.81
C THR A 16 16.97 -5.35 19.41
N LEU A 17 16.24 -6.27 20.05
CA LEU A 17 14.90 -6.63 19.65
C LEU A 17 13.83 -5.83 20.40
N ARG A 18 12.87 -5.29 19.65
CA ARG A 18 11.62 -4.75 20.19
C ARG A 18 10.50 -5.72 19.93
N ASP A 19 9.64 -5.95 20.91
CA ASP A 19 8.52 -6.89 20.83
C ASP A 19 7.28 -6.22 20.25
N TYR A 20 6.72 -6.80 19.18
CA TYR A 20 5.50 -6.35 18.49
C TYR A 20 4.54 -7.54 18.25
N GLY A 21 4.01 -8.08 19.31
CA GLY A 21 3.08 -9.21 19.24
C GLY A 21 3.70 -10.43 18.54
N GLY A 22 3.23 -10.79 17.37
CA GLY A 22 3.75 -11.92 16.57
C GLY A 22 5.12 -11.69 15.90
N TYR A 23 5.75 -10.51 16.11
CA TYR A 23 7.00 -10.14 15.44
C TYR A 23 8.00 -9.54 16.40
N PHE A 24 9.29 -9.78 16.16
CA PHE A 24 10.39 -8.93 16.62
C PHE A 24 10.63 -7.84 15.59
N ARG A 25 10.93 -6.62 16.05
CA ARG A 25 11.37 -5.53 15.20
C ARG A 25 12.70 -5.00 15.68
N THR A 26 13.54 -4.60 14.71
CA THR A 26 14.89 -4.14 14.99
C THR A 26 15.46 -3.35 13.82
N ARG A 27 16.61 -2.72 14.04
CA ARG A 27 17.44 -2.15 13.00
C ARG A 27 18.20 -3.27 12.26
N PRO A 28 18.33 -3.27 10.93
CA PRO A 28 19.23 -4.18 10.24
C PRO A 28 20.69 -3.90 10.62
N LEU A 29 21.50 -4.96 10.79
CA LEU A 29 22.92 -4.86 11.09
C LEU A 29 23.81 -5.04 9.84
N TYR A 30 23.25 -5.55 8.73
CA TYR A 30 23.95 -5.78 7.46
C TYR A 30 24.01 -4.53 6.57
N ARG A 31 23.46 -3.41 7.01
CA ARG A 31 23.52 -2.10 6.37
C ARG A 31 23.27 -0.98 7.37
N ASP A 32 23.63 0.23 7.01
CA ASP A 32 23.31 1.41 7.81
C ASP A 32 21.79 1.69 7.81
N SER A 33 21.26 2.00 8.98
CA SER A 33 19.88 2.39 9.20
C SER A 33 19.75 3.17 10.50
N ASP A 34 19.02 4.24 10.47
CA ASP A 34 18.62 5.06 11.62
C ASP A 34 17.29 4.60 12.24
N ASN A 35 16.57 3.67 11.57
CA ASN A 35 15.27 3.20 12.00
C ASN A 35 15.36 1.85 12.72
N ASP A 36 15.10 1.88 14.05
CA ASP A 36 15.20 0.72 14.95
C ASP A 36 14.09 -0.33 14.80
N VAL A 37 13.14 -0.14 13.87
CA VAL A 37 11.97 -1.04 13.71
C VAL A 37 11.70 -1.40 12.25
N ILE A 38 12.64 -1.08 11.35
CA ILE A 38 12.46 -1.27 9.90
C ILE A 38 12.57 -2.73 9.48
N LEU A 39 13.35 -3.54 10.21
CA LEU A 39 13.48 -4.99 10.01
C LEU A 39 12.46 -5.71 10.90
N SER A 40 11.61 -6.52 10.31
CA SER A 40 10.57 -7.30 11.00
C SER A 40 10.84 -8.79 10.86
N ILE A 41 10.86 -9.52 11.98
CA ILE A 41 11.10 -10.96 12.03
C ILE A 41 9.88 -11.64 12.69
N ASN A 42 9.26 -12.60 12.01
CA ASN A 42 8.15 -13.37 12.56
C ASN A 42 8.67 -14.35 13.62
N LYS A 43 8.05 -14.34 14.80
CA LYS A 43 8.47 -15.12 15.98
C LYS A 43 8.31 -16.63 15.83
N ASP A 44 7.36 -17.08 15.00
CA ASP A 44 7.05 -18.50 14.86
C ASP A 44 7.86 -19.14 13.72
N THR A 45 8.13 -18.38 12.67
CA THR A 45 8.72 -18.90 11.44
C THR A 45 10.16 -18.46 11.19
N GLY A 46 10.64 -17.40 11.89
CA GLY A 46 11.93 -16.77 11.62
C GLY A 46 12.02 -16.05 10.28
N ARG A 47 10.89 -15.93 9.54
CA ARG A 47 10.85 -15.17 8.29
C ARG A 47 10.95 -13.69 8.60
N TRP A 48 11.79 -13.01 7.82
CA TRP A 48 12.03 -11.59 8.02
C TRP A 48 11.75 -10.78 6.76
N LYS A 49 11.59 -9.48 6.95
CA LYS A 49 11.45 -8.49 5.91
C LYS A 49 12.10 -7.17 6.33
N ASP A 50 13.00 -6.68 5.49
CA ASP A 50 13.47 -5.30 5.54
C ASP A 50 12.53 -4.45 4.70
N PHE A 51 11.86 -3.51 5.33
CA PHE A 51 10.85 -2.69 4.67
C PHE A 51 11.46 -1.57 3.84
N LYS A 52 12.69 -1.14 4.10
CA LYS A 52 13.38 -0.12 3.31
C LYS A 52 13.87 -0.70 1.98
N GLU A 53 14.62 -1.79 2.04
CA GLU A 53 15.18 -2.44 0.85
C GLU A 53 14.15 -3.31 0.10
N GLY A 54 13.02 -3.63 0.73
CA GLY A 54 12.01 -4.50 0.16
C GLY A 54 12.44 -5.97 0.03
N ILE A 55 13.56 -6.36 0.67
CA ILE A 55 14.07 -7.74 0.69
C ILE A 55 13.48 -8.53 1.85
N SER A 56 13.41 -9.84 1.68
CA SER A 56 12.90 -10.76 2.69
C SER A 56 13.50 -12.15 2.51
N GLY A 57 13.50 -12.94 3.59
CA GLY A 57 14.05 -14.29 3.55
C GLY A 57 13.69 -15.11 4.78
N GLY A 58 14.37 -16.27 4.90
CA GLY A 58 14.37 -17.10 6.10
C GLY A 58 15.47 -16.68 7.08
N LEU A 59 15.49 -17.31 8.27
CA LEU A 59 16.50 -17.02 9.28
C LEU A 59 17.94 -17.26 8.78
N GLU A 60 18.14 -18.28 7.93
CA GLU A 60 19.43 -18.56 7.28
C GLU A 60 19.92 -17.39 6.42
N ASP A 61 19.01 -16.78 5.66
CA ASP A 61 19.34 -15.62 4.82
C ASP A 61 19.70 -14.38 5.65
N LEU A 62 19.03 -14.19 6.80
CA LEU A 62 19.35 -13.11 7.71
C LEU A 62 20.73 -13.28 8.34
N VAL A 63 21.04 -14.49 8.79
CA VAL A 63 22.38 -14.83 9.33
C VAL A 63 23.44 -14.58 8.28
N LYS A 64 23.23 -15.08 7.05
CA LYS A 64 24.15 -14.87 5.93
C LYS A 64 24.42 -13.40 5.67
N LEU A 65 23.38 -12.56 5.61
CA LEU A 65 23.53 -11.12 5.39
C LEU A 65 24.22 -10.42 6.56
N THR A 66 23.87 -10.80 7.80
CA THR A 66 24.39 -10.13 9.00
C THR A 66 25.87 -10.45 9.24
N LEU A 67 26.29 -11.68 8.98
CA LEU A 67 27.68 -12.15 9.17
C LEU A 67 28.52 -12.01 7.89
N ASP A 68 27.95 -11.54 6.80
CA ASP A 68 28.60 -11.47 5.46
C ASP A 68 29.28 -12.80 5.09
N CYS A 69 28.57 -13.92 5.26
CA CYS A 69 29.10 -15.25 5.07
C CYS A 69 28.33 -16.03 3.97
N ASN A 70 28.84 -17.20 3.58
CA ASN A 70 28.10 -18.07 2.68
C ASN A 70 26.98 -18.84 3.42
N ILE A 71 26.09 -19.47 2.65
CA ILE A 71 24.90 -20.16 3.20
C ILE A 71 25.27 -21.38 4.07
N GLU A 72 26.40 -22.03 3.80
CA GLU A 72 26.85 -23.20 4.58
C GLU A 72 27.33 -22.76 5.98
N ASP A 73 28.03 -21.66 6.08
CA ASP A 73 28.49 -21.11 7.35
C ASP A 73 27.32 -20.54 8.16
N ALA A 74 26.34 -19.89 7.52
CA ALA A 74 25.10 -19.49 8.16
C ALA A 74 24.34 -20.70 8.76
N ARG A 75 24.31 -21.83 8.04
CA ARG A 75 23.71 -23.07 8.54
C ARG A 75 24.48 -23.67 9.71
N LYS A 76 25.82 -23.67 9.67
CA LYS A 76 26.65 -24.12 10.79
C LYS A 76 26.40 -23.25 12.05
N PHE A 77 26.33 -21.93 11.88
CA PHE A 77 25.98 -21.02 12.97
C PHE A 77 24.64 -21.39 13.61
N LEU A 78 23.59 -21.59 12.81
CA LEU A 78 22.27 -21.98 13.32
C LEU A 78 22.28 -23.38 13.98
N GLN A 79 23.06 -24.33 13.46
CA GLN A 79 23.22 -25.67 14.05
C GLN A 79 23.90 -25.62 15.42
N SER A 80 24.86 -24.72 15.63
CA SER A 80 25.58 -24.57 16.91
C SER A 80 24.68 -24.06 18.04
N LYS A 81 23.50 -23.51 17.72
CA LYS A 81 22.55 -22.91 18.66
C LYS A 81 21.44 -23.87 19.12
N GLY A 82 21.56 -25.16 18.84
CA GLY A 82 20.60 -26.18 19.25
C GLY A 82 19.45 -26.32 18.25
N SER A 83 19.37 -27.47 17.64
CA SER A 83 18.41 -27.71 16.58
C SER A 83 17.35 -28.73 16.98
N ASP A 84 16.15 -28.27 17.24
CA ASP A 84 14.99 -29.01 16.73
C ASP A 84 14.62 -28.39 15.37
N ARG A 85 15.23 -28.92 14.33
CA ARG A 85 14.82 -28.59 12.96
C ARG A 85 13.48 -29.21 12.66
N PRO A 86 12.49 -28.45 12.21
CA PRO A 86 11.56 -29.01 11.25
C PRO A 86 12.31 -29.18 9.91
N THR A 87 12.61 -30.41 9.54
CA THR A 87 13.29 -30.83 8.31
C THR A 87 12.40 -30.67 7.05
N ALA A 88 11.47 -29.80 7.06
CA ALA A 88 10.73 -29.41 5.87
C ALA A 88 10.89 -27.90 5.70
N ILE A 89 11.72 -27.51 4.74
CA ILE A 89 11.51 -26.26 4.03
C ILE A 89 10.15 -26.42 3.36
N VAL A 90 9.07 -26.08 4.09
CA VAL A 90 7.84 -25.71 3.44
C VAL A 90 8.23 -24.43 2.69
N LYS A 91 8.66 -24.61 1.42
CA LYS A 91 8.68 -23.47 0.50
C LYS A 91 7.30 -22.87 0.69
N PRO A 92 7.19 -21.61 1.19
CA PRO A 92 5.88 -21.01 1.23
C PRO A 92 5.38 -21.16 -0.19
N GLU A 93 4.23 -21.79 -0.36
CA GLU A 93 3.48 -21.61 -1.59
C GLU A 93 3.43 -20.09 -1.77
N VAL A 94 4.19 -19.60 -2.71
CA VAL A 94 3.97 -18.27 -3.25
C VAL A 94 2.58 -18.43 -3.81
N LYS A 95 1.56 -18.05 -3.03
CA LYS A 95 0.19 -17.96 -3.53
C LYS A 95 0.32 -17.09 -4.74
N GLN A 96 0.34 -17.73 -5.92
CA GLN A 96 0.37 -17.00 -7.18
C GLN A 96 -0.80 -16.05 -7.09
N ARG A 97 -0.49 -14.76 -7.05
CA ARG A 97 -1.54 -13.75 -7.03
C ARG A 97 -2.41 -14.06 -8.22
N LYS A 98 -3.68 -14.36 -7.99
CA LYS A 98 -4.63 -14.64 -9.07
C LYS A 98 -4.64 -13.42 -9.97
N THR A 99 -4.11 -13.57 -11.17
CA THR A 99 -4.31 -12.59 -12.24
C THR A 99 -5.72 -12.74 -12.74
N LEU A 100 -6.37 -11.62 -13.03
CA LEU A 100 -7.64 -11.63 -13.73
C LEU A 100 -7.39 -11.79 -15.23
N ASN A 101 -8.36 -12.34 -15.96
CA ASN A 101 -8.28 -12.40 -17.41
C ASN A 101 -8.54 -10.98 -17.97
N ASP A 102 -7.63 -10.50 -18.83
CA ASP A 102 -7.71 -9.18 -19.44
C ASP A 102 -8.88 -9.07 -20.43
N GLU A 103 -9.41 -10.18 -20.94
CA GLU A 103 -10.59 -10.20 -21.85
C GLU A 103 -11.80 -9.45 -21.26
N PHE A 104 -11.91 -9.42 -19.92
CA PHE A 104 -12.95 -8.65 -19.25
C PHE A 104 -12.89 -7.15 -19.61
N LEU A 105 -11.70 -6.59 -19.75
CA LEU A 105 -11.50 -5.17 -20.05
C LEU A 105 -11.96 -4.80 -21.48
N ASN A 106 -11.88 -5.75 -22.42
CA ASN A 106 -12.30 -5.54 -23.81
C ASN A 106 -13.83 -5.32 -23.92
N ASN A 107 -14.58 -5.72 -22.90
CA ASN A 107 -16.05 -5.58 -22.84
C ASN A 107 -16.47 -4.32 -22.07
N LEU A 108 -15.55 -3.48 -21.63
CA LEU A 108 -15.89 -2.21 -21.00
C LEU A 108 -16.28 -1.18 -22.09
N ILE A 109 -17.39 -0.50 -21.85
CA ILE A 109 -17.87 0.55 -22.76
C ILE A 109 -17.30 1.90 -22.33
N LYS A 110 -16.69 2.63 -23.27
CA LYS A 110 -16.24 3.98 -23.02
C LYS A 110 -17.45 4.92 -22.90
N ASN A 111 -17.94 5.10 -21.68
CA ASN A 111 -18.97 6.06 -21.33
C ASN A 111 -18.57 6.81 -20.07
N ASN A 112 -18.01 7.99 -20.27
CA ASN A 112 -17.41 8.80 -19.20
C ASN A 112 -18.41 9.77 -18.55
N LYS A 113 -19.67 9.78 -19.00
CA LYS A 113 -20.68 10.75 -18.57
C LYS A 113 -20.74 10.94 -17.04
N TYR A 114 -20.71 9.85 -16.27
CA TYR A 114 -20.76 9.91 -14.81
C TYR A 114 -19.64 10.77 -14.22
N TRP A 115 -18.43 10.65 -14.76
CA TRP A 115 -17.24 11.37 -14.29
C TRP A 115 -17.18 12.77 -14.90
N ASN A 116 -17.57 12.93 -16.17
CA ASN A 116 -17.66 14.27 -16.81
C ASN A 116 -18.65 15.18 -16.06
N ASP A 117 -19.81 14.64 -15.66
CA ASP A 117 -20.78 15.36 -14.83
C ASP A 117 -20.22 15.78 -13.46
N ARG A 118 -19.07 15.25 -13.05
CA ARG A 118 -18.30 15.59 -11.83
C ARG A 118 -17.06 16.40 -12.11
N GLY A 119 -16.90 16.90 -13.32
CA GLY A 119 -15.79 17.77 -13.70
C GLY A 119 -14.48 17.04 -14.00
N ILE A 120 -14.51 15.72 -14.24
CA ILE A 120 -13.33 14.95 -14.66
C ILE A 120 -13.35 14.81 -16.19
N SER A 121 -12.28 15.24 -16.84
CA SER A 121 -12.15 15.21 -18.31
C SER A 121 -11.93 13.81 -18.87
N ASP A 122 -12.21 13.65 -20.17
CA ASP A 122 -11.91 12.40 -20.88
C ASP A 122 -10.40 12.12 -20.92
N GLU A 123 -9.58 13.17 -21.02
CA GLU A 123 -8.13 13.09 -21.01
C GLU A 123 -7.64 12.44 -19.71
N THR A 124 -8.14 12.90 -18.57
CA THR A 124 -7.80 12.32 -17.26
C THR A 124 -8.26 10.86 -17.16
N LEU A 125 -9.45 10.54 -17.62
CA LEU A 125 -10.01 9.18 -17.54
C LEU A 125 -9.28 8.19 -18.46
N ASP A 126 -8.86 8.63 -19.64
CA ASP A 126 -8.15 7.80 -20.62
C ASP A 126 -6.78 7.31 -20.09
N GLU A 127 -6.12 8.07 -19.19
CA GLU A 127 -4.88 7.64 -18.53
C GLU A 127 -5.07 6.33 -17.72
N PHE A 128 -6.29 6.02 -17.28
CA PHE A 128 -6.57 4.86 -16.41
C PHE A 128 -7.20 3.67 -17.13
N GLY A 129 -7.60 3.81 -18.40
CA GLY A 129 -8.17 2.73 -19.21
C GLY A 129 -9.44 2.12 -18.61
N GLY A 130 -10.27 2.92 -17.95
CA GLY A 130 -11.54 2.50 -17.36
C GLY A 130 -12.70 2.52 -18.34
N GLY A 131 -13.85 2.00 -17.88
CA GLY A 131 -15.11 2.02 -18.64
C GLY A 131 -16.27 1.42 -17.89
N VAL A 132 -17.47 1.54 -18.48
CA VAL A 132 -18.72 1.00 -17.91
C VAL A 132 -18.84 -0.49 -18.21
N CYS A 133 -19.19 -1.24 -17.19
CA CYS A 133 -19.43 -2.68 -17.29
C CYS A 133 -20.92 -2.97 -17.33
N GLU A 134 -21.40 -3.62 -18.41
CA GLU A 134 -22.82 -3.92 -18.63
C GLU A 134 -23.22 -5.35 -18.23
N SER A 135 -22.34 -6.11 -17.58
CA SER A 135 -22.67 -7.48 -17.22
C SER A 135 -21.92 -7.99 -15.99
N GLY A 136 -22.39 -9.10 -15.43
CA GLY A 136 -21.71 -9.85 -14.41
C GLY A 136 -21.55 -9.12 -13.07
N LYS A 137 -20.46 -9.39 -12.37
CA LYS A 137 -20.23 -8.90 -10.99
C LYS A 137 -20.06 -7.38 -10.89
N MET A 138 -19.72 -6.73 -12.00
CA MET A 138 -19.47 -5.28 -12.09
C MET A 138 -20.57 -4.55 -12.87
N LEU A 139 -21.71 -5.18 -13.09
CA LEU A 139 -22.85 -4.58 -13.78
C LEU A 139 -23.17 -3.18 -13.24
N ASP A 140 -23.40 -2.23 -14.17
CA ASP A 140 -23.71 -0.82 -13.91
C ASP A 140 -22.64 -0.09 -13.06
N ARG A 141 -21.37 -0.44 -13.27
CA ARG A 141 -20.25 0.23 -12.62
C ARG A 141 -19.28 0.78 -13.65
N TYR A 142 -18.73 1.94 -13.37
CA TYR A 142 -17.51 2.39 -14.04
C TYR A 142 -16.32 1.69 -13.38
N VAL A 143 -15.58 0.93 -14.14
CA VAL A 143 -14.53 0.01 -13.67
C VAL A 143 -13.16 0.55 -14.03
N PHE A 144 -12.26 0.58 -13.05
CA PHE A 144 -10.85 0.90 -13.21
C PHE A 144 -10.01 -0.37 -13.06
N PRO A 145 -9.16 -0.70 -14.05
CA PRO A 145 -8.23 -1.83 -13.94
C PRO A 145 -7.10 -1.51 -12.97
N ILE A 146 -6.69 -2.50 -12.20
CA ILE A 146 -5.58 -2.40 -11.25
C ILE A 146 -4.48 -3.35 -11.68
N TYR A 147 -3.32 -2.79 -12.02
CA TYR A 147 -2.17 -3.55 -12.47
C TYR A 147 -1.10 -3.67 -11.39
N SER A 148 -0.36 -4.76 -11.43
CA SER A 148 0.87 -4.92 -10.63
C SER A 148 2.02 -4.11 -11.24
N ASP A 149 3.12 -3.95 -10.49
CA ASP A 149 4.38 -3.34 -10.98
C ASP A 149 4.95 -4.05 -12.24
N ARG A 150 4.45 -5.23 -12.60
CA ARG A 150 4.82 -5.99 -13.81
C ARG A 150 3.77 -5.91 -14.92
N GLY A 151 2.84 -4.98 -14.86
CA GLY A 151 1.80 -4.77 -15.86
C GLY A 151 0.74 -5.89 -15.93
N ARG A 152 0.64 -6.78 -14.94
CA ARG A 152 -0.40 -7.82 -14.92
C ARG A 152 -1.65 -7.33 -14.21
N LEU A 153 -2.83 -7.57 -14.78
CA LEU A 153 -4.12 -7.25 -14.15
C LEU A 153 -4.30 -8.09 -12.88
N ILE A 154 -4.34 -7.44 -11.71
CA ILE A 154 -4.45 -8.08 -10.39
C ILE A 154 -5.76 -7.75 -9.67
N GLY A 155 -6.53 -6.84 -10.21
CA GLY A 155 -7.80 -6.43 -9.65
C GLY A 155 -8.53 -5.43 -10.51
N VAL A 156 -9.78 -5.17 -10.11
CA VAL A 156 -10.58 -4.08 -10.65
C VAL A 156 -11.36 -3.41 -9.53
N SER A 157 -11.55 -2.09 -9.66
CA SER A 157 -12.34 -1.29 -8.74
C SER A 157 -13.48 -0.61 -9.50
N GLY A 158 -14.72 -0.85 -9.09
CA GLY A 158 -15.90 -0.37 -9.80
C GLY A 158 -16.74 0.61 -8.97
N ARG A 159 -16.92 1.84 -9.48
CA ARG A 159 -17.84 2.83 -8.94
C ARG A 159 -19.26 2.52 -9.39
N ASP A 160 -20.22 2.44 -8.47
CA ASP A 160 -21.64 2.31 -8.81
C ASP A 160 -22.12 3.57 -9.52
N LEU A 161 -22.76 3.40 -10.67
CA LEU A 161 -23.32 4.50 -11.45
C LEU A 161 -24.78 4.81 -11.08
N ASN A 162 -25.44 3.87 -10.40
CA ASN A 162 -26.79 4.03 -9.91
C ASN A 162 -26.76 4.71 -8.54
N ASN A 163 -27.33 5.91 -8.47
CA ASN A 163 -27.47 6.65 -7.22
C ASN A 163 -28.74 6.29 -6.44
N ASP A 164 -29.38 5.15 -6.74
CA ASP A 164 -30.60 4.74 -6.09
C ASP A 164 -30.36 4.36 -4.63
N GLU A 165 -30.82 5.17 -3.70
CA GLU A 165 -30.82 4.90 -2.26
C GLU A 165 -31.48 3.56 -1.89
N TRP A 166 -32.35 3.04 -2.78
CA TRP A 166 -33.12 1.82 -2.58
C TRP A 166 -32.32 0.53 -2.81
N THR A 167 -31.21 0.57 -3.59
CA THR A 167 -30.53 -0.67 -4.02
C THR A 167 -29.57 -1.25 -3.00
N LYS A 168 -29.23 -0.52 -1.92
CA LYS A 168 -28.21 -0.92 -0.91
C LYS A 168 -26.88 -1.44 -1.51
N ARG A 169 -26.57 -1.07 -2.75
CA ARG A 169 -25.32 -1.45 -3.41
C ARG A 169 -24.17 -0.64 -2.83
N PRO A 170 -23.00 -1.26 -2.56
CA PRO A 170 -21.86 -0.50 -2.08
C PRO A 170 -21.39 0.49 -3.15
N LYS A 171 -21.11 1.74 -2.74
CA LYS A 171 -20.60 2.83 -3.58
C LYS A 171 -19.39 2.39 -4.42
N TRP A 172 -18.46 1.64 -3.81
CA TRP A 172 -17.33 1.01 -4.46
C TRP A 172 -17.36 -0.50 -4.29
N LYS A 173 -17.04 -1.23 -5.35
CA LYS A 173 -16.88 -2.68 -5.34
C LYS A 173 -15.52 -3.06 -5.91
N HIS A 174 -14.85 -3.98 -5.25
CA HIS A 174 -13.52 -4.42 -5.62
C HIS A 174 -13.52 -5.91 -5.94
N ILE A 175 -12.80 -6.33 -6.98
CA ILE A 175 -12.48 -7.72 -7.28
C ILE A 175 -10.96 -7.83 -7.31
N GLY A 176 -10.39 -8.73 -6.53
CA GLY A 176 -8.95 -8.90 -6.33
C GLY A 176 -8.55 -8.66 -4.88
N ASP A 177 -7.26 -8.81 -4.60
CA ASP A 177 -6.70 -8.62 -3.26
C ASP A 177 -6.19 -7.18 -3.07
N LYS A 178 -7.01 -6.33 -2.46
CA LYS A 178 -6.67 -4.92 -2.19
C LYS A 178 -5.38 -4.75 -1.36
N THR A 179 -5.01 -5.74 -0.56
CA THR A 179 -3.80 -5.66 0.28
C THR A 179 -2.51 -5.67 -0.55
N ALA A 180 -2.63 -6.02 -1.83
CA ALA A 180 -1.52 -6.08 -2.79
C ALA A 180 -1.50 -4.87 -3.76
N TRP A 181 -2.45 -3.93 -3.67
CA TRP A 181 -2.59 -2.85 -4.63
C TRP A 181 -1.78 -1.62 -4.24
N THR A 182 -1.17 -1.02 -5.25
CA THR A 182 -0.45 0.26 -5.18
C THR A 182 -0.91 1.13 -6.36
N TYR A 183 -2.14 1.58 -6.34
CA TYR A 183 -2.76 2.31 -7.43
C TYR A 183 -2.58 3.83 -7.25
N PRO A 184 -2.31 4.58 -8.28
CA PRO A 184 -2.18 4.24 -9.70
C PRO A 184 -0.72 4.13 -10.20
N THR A 185 0.16 3.38 -9.50
CA THR A 185 1.60 3.36 -9.83
C THR A 185 1.94 2.94 -11.26
N GLN A 186 1.01 2.26 -11.98
CA GLN A 186 1.21 1.96 -13.40
C GLN A 186 1.35 3.21 -14.31
N VAL A 187 0.86 4.37 -13.85
CA VAL A 187 0.88 5.62 -14.61
C VAL A 187 1.66 6.75 -13.93
N ASN A 188 1.90 6.71 -12.61
CA ASN A 188 2.54 7.81 -11.90
C ASN A 188 3.82 7.46 -11.13
N GLU A 189 4.38 6.28 -11.32
CA GLU A 189 5.59 5.83 -10.58
C GLU A 189 6.73 6.86 -10.67
N GLU A 190 6.99 7.38 -11.87
CA GLU A 190 8.06 8.35 -12.10
C GLU A 190 7.76 9.70 -11.42
N ILE A 191 6.52 10.14 -11.49
CA ILE A 191 6.06 11.36 -10.80
C ILE A 191 6.26 11.24 -9.29
N LEU A 192 5.91 10.09 -8.70
CA LEU A 192 6.11 9.81 -7.28
C LEU A 192 7.60 9.84 -6.89
N ARG A 193 8.49 9.35 -7.75
CA ARG A 193 9.94 9.38 -7.51
C ARG A 193 10.52 10.78 -7.57
N GLN A 194 10.05 11.59 -8.52
CA GLN A 194 10.57 12.95 -8.74
C GLN A 194 10.04 13.95 -7.72
N SER A 195 8.76 13.87 -7.36
CA SER A 195 8.11 14.82 -6.46
C SER A 195 8.62 14.75 -5.01
N LYS A 196 9.16 13.60 -4.60
CA LYS A 196 9.55 13.32 -3.20
C LYS A 196 8.44 13.58 -2.18
N GLN A 197 7.21 13.75 -2.64
CA GLN A 197 6.01 13.89 -1.83
C GLN A 197 4.96 12.90 -2.32
N VAL A 198 4.27 12.22 -1.41
CA VAL A 198 3.21 11.25 -1.71
C VAL A 198 1.94 11.61 -0.95
N ILE A 199 0.84 11.75 -1.68
CA ILE A 199 -0.48 12.01 -1.11
C ILE A 199 -1.27 10.70 -1.05
N LEU A 200 -1.67 10.28 0.14
CA LEU A 200 -2.49 9.09 0.37
C LEU A 200 -3.97 9.46 0.40
N LEU A 201 -4.76 8.84 -0.47
CA LEU A 201 -6.18 9.08 -0.65
C LEU A 201 -7.00 7.83 -0.36
N GLU A 202 -8.26 8.00 0.03
CA GLU A 202 -9.14 6.88 0.34
C GLU A 202 -9.67 6.18 -0.91
N SER A 203 -10.04 6.95 -1.94
CA SER A 203 -10.75 6.45 -3.11
C SER A 203 -10.17 6.93 -4.44
N ILE A 204 -10.54 6.23 -5.53
CA ILE A 204 -10.21 6.67 -6.90
C ILE A 204 -10.91 8.00 -7.22
N GLY A 205 -12.10 8.26 -6.67
CA GLY A 205 -12.80 9.52 -6.91
C GLY A 205 -12.01 10.74 -6.42
N ASP A 206 -11.42 10.65 -5.23
CA ASP A 206 -10.54 11.68 -4.68
C ASP A 206 -9.30 11.88 -5.54
N MET A 207 -8.71 10.77 -5.97
CA MET A 207 -7.56 10.77 -6.86
C MET A 207 -7.85 11.48 -8.18
N LEU A 208 -8.97 11.16 -8.83
CA LEU A 208 -9.36 11.79 -10.09
C LEU A 208 -9.56 13.29 -9.96
N ALA A 209 -10.17 13.76 -8.85
CA ALA A 209 -10.36 15.18 -8.59
C ALA A 209 -9.01 15.93 -8.47
N LEU A 210 -8.00 15.33 -7.84
CA LEU A 210 -6.66 15.90 -7.77
C LEU A 210 -5.93 15.83 -9.12
N TRP A 211 -6.05 14.74 -9.85
CA TRP A 211 -5.42 14.56 -11.16
C TRP A 211 -5.94 15.58 -12.18
N GLU A 212 -7.22 15.88 -12.17
CA GLU A 212 -7.82 16.94 -13.01
C GLU A 212 -7.19 18.31 -12.77
N GLN A 213 -6.63 18.53 -11.58
CA GLN A 213 -5.88 19.74 -11.25
C GLN A 213 -4.36 19.59 -11.42
N GLY A 214 -3.89 18.52 -12.08
CA GLY A 214 -2.47 18.26 -12.33
C GLY A 214 -1.71 17.69 -11.11
N ILE A 215 -2.38 17.39 -10.01
CA ILE A 215 -1.76 16.84 -8.79
C ILE A 215 -1.73 15.31 -8.92
N LYS A 216 -0.63 14.76 -9.44
CA LYS A 216 -0.50 13.35 -9.83
C LYS A 216 0.33 12.50 -8.87
N ASN A 217 0.93 13.07 -7.84
CA ASN A 217 1.76 12.37 -6.84
C ASN A 217 0.92 11.66 -5.75
N THR A 218 -0.06 10.88 -6.17
CA THR A 218 -1.09 10.28 -5.32
C THR A 218 -0.98 8.75 -5.24
N LEU A 219 -1.40 8.16 -4.12
CA LEU A 219 -1.66 6.72 -3.94
C LEU A 219 -3.02 6.50 -3.27
N VAL A 220 -3.79 5.55 -3.79
CA VAL A 220 -5.12 5.20 -3.26
C VAL A 220 -5.02 4.02 -2.31
N THR A 221 -5.59 4.14 -1.11
CA THR A 221 -5.59 3.10 -0.08
C THR A 221 -6.75 2.11 -0.21
N PHE A 222 -7.78 2.44 -1.00
CA PHE A 222 -9.02 1.65 -1.16
C PHE A 222 -9.74 1.40 0.16
N GLY A 223 -9.78 2.39 1.02
CA GLY A 223 -10.38 2.41 2.35
C GLY A 223 -9.46 3.05 3.39
N LEU A 224 -9.82 2.87 4.65
CA LEU A 224 -9.29 3.62 5.78
C LEU A 224 -7.97 3.08 6.39
N ASP A 225 -7.25 2.17 5.71
CA ASP A 225 -6.00 1.62 6.23
C ASP A 225 -4.87 1.64 5.20
N VAL A 226 -3.69 2.00 5.64
CA VAL A 226 -2.45 1.89 4.85
C VAL A 226 -2.00 0.44 4.87
N ASN A 227 -2.26 -0.30 3.79
CA ASN A 227 -1.90 -1.71 3.69
C ASN A 227 -0.38 -1.91 3.50
N THR A 228 0.06 -3.18 3.58
CA THR A 228 1.49 -3.53 3.47
C THR A 228 2.08 -3.20 2.10
N ALA A 229 1.31 -3.30 1.02
CA ALA A 229 1.81 -2.99 -0.33
C ALA A 229 2.11 -1.48 -0.46
N ILE A 230 1.19 -0.63 0.02
CA ILE A 230 1.39 0.82 0.06
C ILE A 230 2.58 1.18 0.95
N LEU A 231 2.67 0.61 2.14
CA LEU A 231 3.81 0.85 3.03
C LEU A 231 5.13 0.48 2.34
N ASN A 232 5.21 -0.69 1.70
CA ASN A 232 6.40 -1.09 0.95
C ASN A 232 6.71 -0.15 -0.22
N LYS A 233 5.68 0.35 -0.91
CA LYS A 233 5.85 1.31 -1.99
C LYS A 233 6.42 2.62 -1.47
N LEU A 234 5.88 3.16 -0.38
CA LEU A 234 6.39 4.37 0.27
C LEU A 234 7.86 4.21 0.69
N LEU A 235 8.21 3.08 1.31
CA LEU A 235 9.59 2.81 1.73
C LEU A 235 10.58 2.70 0.55
N ARG A 236 10.11 2.25 -0.63
CA ARG A 236 10.95 2.23 -1.85
C ARG A 236 11.06 3.59 -2.53
N LEU A 237 10.02 4.41 -2.44
CA LEU A 237 10.01 5.76 -3.00
C LEU A 237 10.87 6.71 -2.17
N ASP A 238 11.01 6.44 -0.88
CA ASP A 238 11.76 7.24 0.10
C ASP A 238 11.38 8.74 0.00
N PRO A 239 10.07 9.09 0.22
CA PRO A 239 9.60 10.45 0.06
C PRO A 239 10.05 11.32 1.23
N ASN A 240 10.22 12.62 0.97
CA ASN A 240 10.43 13.62 2.02
C ASN A 240 9.14 13.87 2.82
N ASP A 241 8.00 13.80 2.13
CA ASP A 241 6.68 14.03 2.74
C ASP A 241 5.68 12.93 2.36
N VAL A 242 4.97 12.41 3.36
CA VAL A 242 3.79 11.55 3.19
C VAL A 242 2.59 12.28 3.75
N ILE A 243 1.69 12.71 2.87
CA ILE A 243 0.49 13.45 3.22
C ILE A 243 -0.69 12.49 3.32
N VAL A 244 -1.27 12.33 4.48
CA VAL A 244 -2.49 11.55 4.67
C VAL A 244 -3.69 12.45 4.47
N SER A 245 -4.45 12.22 3.37
CA SER A 245 -5.56 13.05 2.91
C SER A 245 -6.82 12.19 2.71
N PHE A 246 -7.28 11.57 3.79
CA PHE A 246 -8.53 10.81 3.79
C PHE A 246 -9.73 11.75 3.86
N ASN A 247 -10.95 11.21 3.74
CA ASN A 247 -12.17 12.00 3.79
C ASN A 247 -12.28 12.79 5.10
N ASN A 248 -12.80 14.02 5.01
CA ASN A 248 -13.08 14.87 6.15
C ASN A 248 -14.55 14.76 6.52
N ASP A 249 -14.91 13.70 7.21
CA ASP A 249 -16.27 13.40 7.64
C ASP A 249 -16.56 13.83 9.09
N SER A 250 -15.94 14.93 9.52
CA SER A 250 -16.08 15.50 10.87
C SER A 250 -17.54 15.88 11.22
N GLU A 251 -18.35 16.19 10.22
CA GLU A 251 -19.78 16.52 10.39
C GLU A 251 -20.68 15.27 10.46
N SER A 252 -20.13 14.07 10.26
CA SER A 252 -20.87 12.80 10.29
C SER A 252 -20.33 11.85 11.36
N ASN A 253 -19.71 10.75 10.94
CA ASN A 253 -19.23 9.70 11.84
C ASN A 253 -17.75 9.84 12.23
N ASN A 254 -17.04 10.82 11.67
CA ASN A 254 -15.63 11.13 11.91
C ASN A 254 -14.67 9.96 11.61
N ALA A 255 -15.09 8.98 10.79
CA ALA A 255 -14.32 7.78 10.53
C ALA A 255 -13.03 8.06 9.74
N GLY A 256 -13.10 8.92 8.71
CA GLY A 256 -11.94 9.32 7.90
C GLY A 256 -10.90 10.09 8.71
N ASN A 257 -11.34 11.03 9.56
CA ASN A 257 -10.45 11.79 10.44
C ASN A 257 -9.72 10.90 11.43
N LEU A 258 -10.44 9.94 12.07
CA LEU A 258 -9.84 8.95 12.98
C LEU A 258 -8.90 8.01 12.24
N ALA A 259 -9.27 7.61 11.03
CA ALA A 259 -8.42 6.77 10.18
C ALA A 259 -7.13 7.49 9.75
N ALA A 260 -7.19 8.79 9.44
CA ALA A 260 -6.01 9.59 9.13
C ALA A 260 -5.04 9.64 10.30
N GLN A 261 -5.54 9.82 11.53
CA GLN A 261 -4.71 9.76 12.75
C GLN A 261 -4.09 8.37 12.95
N LYS A 262 -4.87 7.31 12.74
CA LYS A 262 -4.38 5.93 12.81
C LYS A 262 -3.31 5.65 11.75
N ALA A 263 -3.51 6.12 10.52
CA ALA A 263 -2.56 6.02 9.43
C ALA A 263 -1.26 6.75 9.75
N LYS A 264 -1.32 8.01 10.23
CA LYS A 264 -0.17 8.77 10.70
C LYS A 264 0.61 8.01 11.77
N LYS A 265 -0.08 7.49 12.82
CA LYS A 265 0.55 6.69 13.87
C LYS A 265 1.22 5.42 13.34
N LYS A 266 0.63 4.77 12.33
CA LYS A 266 1.20 3.58 11.67
C LYS A 266 2.45 3.93 10.88
N LEU A 267 2.41 5.00 10.08
CA LEU A 267 3.51 5.46 9.24
C LEU A 267 4.70 5.96 10.06
N ARG A 268 4.47 6.66 11.17
CA ARG A 268 5.51 7.11 12.11
C ARG A 268 6.36 5.99 12.76
N LYS A 269 6.03 4.74 12.51
CA LYS A 269 6.91 3.61 12.87
C LYS A 269 8.04 3.38 11.86
N TYR A 270 7.98 4.04 10.71
CA TYR A 270 8.85 3.82 9.56
C TYR A 270 9.41 5.12 8.98
N PHE A 271 8.76 6.24 9.23
CA PHE A 271 9.10 7.59 8.77
C PHE A 271 9.20 8.51 9.98
N ASP A 272 10.00 9.56 9.87
CA ASP A 272 10.13 10.57 10.90
C ASP A 272 8.82 11.33 11.11
N GLU A 273 8.69 11.97 12.28
CA GLU A 273 7.46 12.69 12.65
C GLU A 273 7.11 13.80 11.67
N GLU A 274 8.13 14.53 11.21
CA GLU A 274 7.99 15.66 10.32
C GLU A 274 7.63 15.26 8.89
N GLN A 275 8.01 14.04 8.47
CA GLN A 275 7.70 13.50 7.15
C GLN A 275 6.23 13.11 6.99
N VAL A 276 5.51 12.80 8.08
CA VAL A 276 4.11 12.33 8.00
C VAL A 276 3.15 13.40 8.47
N LYS A 277 2.46 14.00 7.51
CA LYS A 277 1.51 15.08 7.74
C LYS A 277 0.07 14.60 7.49
N ILE A 278 -0.90 15.22 8.16
CA ILE A 278 -2.32 15.06 7.84
C ILE A 278 -2.78 16.39 7.24
N SER A 279 -3.35 16.33 6.05
CA SER A 279 -3.98 17.48 5.39
C SER A 279 -5.26 16.98 4.70
N LEU A 280 -6.38 17.16 5.37
CA LEU A 280 -7.68 16.68 4.88
C LEU A 280 -8.29 17.68 3.89
N PRO A 281 -9.21 17.24 3.00
CA PRO A 281 -9.98 18.14 2.15
C PRO A 281 -10.81 19.12 2.98
N SER A 282 -11.08 20.31 2.43
CA SER A 282 -11.91 21.33 3.09
C SER A 282 -13.41 21.02 3.02
N LYS A 283 -13.79 20.03 2.23
CA LYS A 283 -15.13 19.42 2.15
C LYS A 283 -15.04 17.97 2.62
N ASN A 284 -16.14 17.22 2.52
CA ASN A 284 -16.13 15.81 2.89
C ASN A 284 -15.09 15.00 2.10
N ASP A 285 -14.99 15.21 0.79
CA ASP A 285 -13.99 14.60 -0.07
C ASP A 285 -13.48 15.59 -1.15
N PHE A 286 -12.46 15.22 -1.92
CA PHE A 286 -11.91 16.08 -2.98
C PHE A 286 -12.89 16.24 -4.15
N GLY A 287 -13.77 15.28 -4.38
CA GLY A 287 -14.79 15.36 -5.43
C GLY A 287 -15.86 16.43 -5.17
N GLU A 288 -16.00 16.89 -3.93
CA GLU A 288 -16.91 17.98 -3.54
C GLU A 288 -16.22 19.37 -3.56
N MET A 289 -14.89 19.42 -3.75
CA MET A 289 -14.13 20.66 -3.78
C MET A 289 -14.11 21.27 -5.17
N SER A 290 -14.16 22.59 -5.25
CA SER A 290 -13.87 23.31 -6.50
C SER A 290 -12.38 23.30 -6.81
N SER A 291 -12.01 23.55 -8.09
CA SER A 291 -10.60 23.68 -8.51
C SER A 291 -9.83 24.72 -7.69
N ALA A 292 -10.45 25.85 -7.36
CA ALA A 292 -9.84 26.87 -6.51
C ALA A 292 -9.55 26.36 -5.09
N GLN A 293 -10.48 25.60 -4.51
CA GLN A 293 -10.30 25.02 -3.17
C GLN A 293 -9.20 23.94 -3.17
N ILE A 294 -9.11 23.13 -4.22
CA ILE A 294 -8.04 22.13 -4.37
C ILE A 294 -6.68 22.82 -4.50
N SER A 295 -6.59 23.87 -5.34
CA SER A 295 -5.37 24.67 -5.51
C SER A 295 -4.93 25.32 -4.20
N GLU A 296 -5.86 25.92 -3.45
CA GLU A 296 -5.58 26.52 -2.14
C GLU A 296 -5.11 25.45 -1.12
N TRP A 297 -5.75 24.29 -1.11
CA TRP A 297 -5.36 23.16 -0.26
C TRP A 297 -3.93 22.71 -0.58
N TYR A 298 -3.61 22.53 -1.87
CA TYR A 298 -2.31 22.04 -2.31
C TYR A 298 -1.16 23.02 -2.01
N THR A 299 -1.41 24.33 -2.10
CA THR A 299 -0.40 25.36 -1.77
C THR A 299 -0.03 25.43 -0.28
N LYS A 300 -0.83 24.79 0.58
CA LYS A 300 -0.61 24.74 2.04
C LYS A 300 0.17 23.49 2.49
N LEU A 301 0.48 22.56 1.57
CA LEU A 301 1.26 21.34 1.87
C LEU A 301 2.75 21.63 2.00
#